data_cfa9ac692b8a24d14a5b3898b62e3ea3
#
_entry.id   cfa9ac692b8a24d14a5b3898b62e3ea3
#
_cell.length_a   1.000
_cell.length_b   1.000
_cell.length_c   1.000
_cell.angle_alpha   90.00
_cell.angle_beta   90.00
_cell.angle_gamma   90.00
#
_symmetry.space_group_name_H-M   'P 1'
#
loop_
_entity.id
_entity.type
_entity.pdbx_description
1 polymer ?
#
loop_
_entity_poly.entity_id
_entity_poly.type
_entity_poly.pdbx_seq_one_letter_code
_entity_poly.pdbx_strand_id
1 'polypeptide(L)'
;MQVKTIAFYHYTFPAGGAEVVTCNLGRFFAKHGFRILLYTWKPNAELLTEELRKIFDIRPLPDTKRISGARNTDFLCESLKTERADVLFIQATTDIAFEQIRTRTTAKIIFCLHNTPFWEVYDLKHKKSSEIPRPILTRRLEYALLRKPAYRLTRKLEQRYAQLYIRVLSNVDRFVTLCPGYSDEFEREIRRSGLPGCDFPRERLTAMLNPMLPTQEPAKTPKEKIVLYAGRFQRCHKRIDRLLKIWKRIEQQNPEWRLVIVGDGEERGDLEKQARRLKLQRIEFAGYQYDVTPFYRRATFVCLTSNFEGLPMCLMEGQQYGAIPVSFDSYSGIREIT
;
A
#
# COMPACT_ATOMS: atom_id res chain seq x y z
N MET A 1 -13.04 8.31 -28.71
CA MET A 1 -13.78 9.07 -27.68
C MET A 1 -12.75 9.67 -26.74
N GLN A 2 -12.76 10.98 -26.52
CA GLN A 2 -11.78 11.63 -25.65
C GLN A 2 -12.20 11.41 -24.19
N VAL A 3 -11.35 10.82 -23.35
CA VAL A 3 -11.58 10.68 -21.90
C VAL A 3 -11.70 12.06 -21.26
N LYS A 4 -12.71 12.29 -20.45
CA LYS A 4 -12.96 13.57 -19.77
C LYS A 4 -13.11 13.46 -18.28
N THR A 5 -13.66 12.34 -17.79
CA THR A 5 -13.96 12.11 -16.39
C THR A 5 -13.29 10.82 -15.91
N ILE A 6 -12.44 10.95 -14.88
CA ILE A 6 -11.73 9.84 -14.24
C ILE A 6 -12.23 9.69 -12.81
N ALA A 7 -12.55 8.48 -12.43
CA ALA A 7 -13.00 8.13 -11.08
C ALA A 7 -11.95 7.28 -10.36
N PHE A 8 -11.74 7.53 -9.07
CA PHE A 8 -10.95 6.71 -8.17
C PHE A 8 -11.84 6.13 -7.07
N TYR A 9 -11.56 4.91 -6.66
CA TYR A 9 -12.24 4.24 -5.54
C TYR A 9 -11.22 3.79 -4.51
N HIS A 10 -11.40 4.23 -3.27
CA HIS A 10 -10.55 3.90 -2.12
C HIS A 10 -11.34 3.37 -0.93
N TYR A 11 -10.71 2.51 -0.14
CA TYR A 11 -11.21 2.13 1.18
C TYR A 11 -11.14 3.32 2.15
N THR A 12 -9.97 3.96 2.25
CA THR A 12 -9.74 5.20 3.01
C THR A 12 -9.08 6.23 2.11
N PHE A 13 -9.24 7.53 2.40
CA PHE A 13 -8.55 8.59 1.67
C PHE A 13 -8.51 9.90 2.49
N PRO A 14 -7.41 10.68 2.47
CA PRO A 14 -6.06 10.30 2.04
C PRO A 14 -5.26 9.73 3.21
N ALA A 15 -4.72 8.53 3.10
CA ALA A 15 -3.78 7.97 4.11
C ALA A 15 -3.08 6.69 3.61
N GLY A 16 -1.82 6.76 3.24
CA GLY A 16 -1.02 5.60 2.83
C GLY A 16 -0.41 5.70 1.44
N GLY A 17 0.29 4.65 1.01
CA GLY A 17 1.04 4.67 -0.26
C GLY A 17 0.16 4.71 -1.51
N ALA A 18 -0.93 3.94 -1.54
CA ALA A 18 -1.86 3.93 -2.66
C ALA A 18 -2.56 5.30 -2.85
N GLU A 19 -2.84 5.97 -1.74
CA GLU A 19 -3.46 7.29 -1.71
C GLU A 19 -2.48 8.37 -2.20
N VAL A 20 -1.19 8.28 -1.86
CA VAL A 20 -0.14 9.15 -2.43
C VAL A 20 -0.07 8.98 -3.95
N VAL A 21 -0.12 7.74 -4.46
CA VAL A 21 -0.17 7.46 -5.90
C VAL A 21 -1.39 8.12 -6.54
N THR A 22 -2.56 8.00 -5.91
CA THR A 22 -3.78 8.66 -6.41
C THR A 22 -3.68 10.18 -6.36
N CYS A 23 -3.10 10.77 -5.33
CA CYS A 23 -2.85 12.21 -5.28
C CYS A 23 -1.92 12.66 -6.42
N ASN A 24 -0.85 11.91 -6.71
CA ASN A 24 0.06 12.21 -7.81
C ASN A 24 -0.63 12.11 -9.18
N LEU A 25 -1.40 11.04 -9.41
CA LEU A 25 -2.22 10.88 -10.62
C LEU A 25 -3.28 11.99 -10.74
N GLY A 26 -3.94 12.34 -9.64
CA GLY A 26 -4.93 13.39 -9.60
C GLY A 26 -4.36 14.75 -9.99
N ARG A 27 -3.23 15.14 -9.43
CA ARG A 27 -2.51 16.37 -9.82
C ARG A 27 -2.17 16.38 -11.31
N PHE A 28 -1.66 15.25 -11.81
CA PHE A 28 -1.32 15.10 -13.21
C PHE A 28 -2.56 15.25 -14.10
N PHE A 29 -3.62 14.51 -13.84
CA PHE A 29 -4.84 14.54 -14.64
C PHE A 29 -5.56 15.90 -14.57
N ALA A 30 -5.64 16.52 -13.39
CA ALA A 30 -6.24 17.85 -13.24
C ALA A 30 -5.50 18.90 -14.08
N LYS A 31 -4.15 18.86 -14.09
CA LYS A 31 -3.32 19.72 -14.93
C LYS A 31 -3.61 19.56 -16.44
N HIS A 32 -4.08 18.39 -16.84
CA HIS A 32 -4.43 18.07 -18.25
C HIS A 32 -5.92 18.22 -18.53
N GLY A 33 -6.69 18.88 -17.66
CA GLY A 33 -8.09 19.23 -17.88
C GLY A 33 -9.09 18.10 -17.64
N PHE A 34 -8.69 17.00 -16.96
CA PHE A 34 -9.62 15.94 -16.60
C PHE A 34 -10.39 16.32 -15.33
N ARG A 35 -11.68 15.98 -15.31
CA ARG A 35 -12.49 16.01 -14.10
C ARG A 35 -12.22 14.74 -13.29
N ILE A 36 -12.05 14.86 -11.97
CA ILE A 36 -11.65 13.75 -11.13
C ILE A 36 -12.65 13.54 -10.00
N LEU A 37 -13.29 12.37 -10.02
CA LEU A 37 -14.19 11.91 -8.97
C LEU A 37 -13.41 11.00 -8.01
N LEU A 38 -13.67 11.10 -6.72
CA LEU A 38 -13.04 10.23 -5.72
C LEU A 38 -14.10 9.65 -4.79
N TYR A 39 -14.34 8.36 -4.90
CA TYR A 39 -15.21 7.60 -4.01
C TYR A 39 -14.40 6.99 -2.88
N THR A 40 -14.83 7.17 -1.65
CA THR A 40 -14.15 6.59 -0.48
C THR A 40 -15.14 6.13 0.57
N TRP A 41 -14.86 4.97 1.18
CA TRP A 41 -15.71 4.46 2.26
C TRP A 41 -15.42 5.17 3.59
N LYS A 42 -14.16 5.46 3.89
CA LYS A 42 -13.74 6.15 5.11
C LYS A 42 -12.87 7.36 4.77
N PRO A 43 -13.46 8.53 4.56
CA PRO A 43 -12.68 9.74 4.37
C PRO A 43 -11.95 10.12 5.66
N ASN A 44 -10.68 10.46 5.56
CA ASN A 44 -9.92 11.04 6.66
C ASN A 44 -9.96 12.57 6.55
N ALA A 45 -10.96 13.17 7.16
CA ALA A 45 -11.26 14.61 7.02
C ALA A 45 -10.10 15.50 7.48
N GLU A 46 -9.33 15.06 8.49
CA GLU A 46 -8.20 15.82 9.07
C GLU A 46 -7.02 15.94 8.09
N LEU A 47 -6.86 15.00 7.18
CA LEU A 47 -5.80 14.99 6.17
C LEU A 47 -6.23 15.56 4.81
N LEU A 48 -7.51 15.93 4.65
CA LEU A 48 -8.04 16.51 3.42
C LEU A 48 -7.69 17.99 3.33
N THR A 49 -6.60 18.31 2.64
CA THR A 49 -6.18 19.69 2.39
C THR A 49 -7.11 20.41 1.41
N GLU A 50 -7.09 21.74 1.40
CA GLU A 50 -7.83 22.55 0.41
C GLU A 50 -7.38 22.24 -1.03
N GLU A 51 -6.10 21.98 -1.25
CA GLU A 51 -5.58 21.56 -2.54
C GLU A 51 -6.26 20.29 -3.04
N LEU A 52 -6.33 19.25 -2.18
CA LEU A 52 -6.98 17.99 -2.55
C LEU A 52 -8.48 18.16 -2.83
N ARG A 53 -9.16 19.04 -2.09
CA ARG A 53 -10.58 19.38 -2.34
C ARG A 53 -10.81 20.13 -3.65
N LYS A 54 -9.81 20.85 -4.15
CA LYS A 54 -9.86 21.49 -5.47
C LYS A 54 -9.60 20.51 -6.62
N ILE A 55 -8.78 19.50 -6.39
CA ILE A 55 -8.43 18.48 -7.40
C ILE A 55 -9.52 17.43 -7.51
N PHE A 56 -10.04 16.94 -6.39
CA PHE A 56 -10.95 15.81 -6.33
C PHE A 56 -12.37 16.23 -5.91
N ASP A 57 -13.37 15.83 -6.71
CA ASP A 57 -14.78 15.80 -6.31
C ASP A 57 -14.97 14.57 -5.41
N ILE A 58 -14.84 14.79 -4.07
CA ILE A 58 -14.79 13.71 -3.08
C ILE A 58 -16.20 13.29 -2.68
N ARG A 59 -16.51 12.02 -2.84
CA ARG A 59 -17.82 11.41 -2.64
C ARG A 59 -17.74 10.25 -1.62
N PRO A 60 -18.02 10.51 -0.33
CA PRO A 60 -18.12 9.46 0.66
C PRO A 60 -19.24 8.48 0.33
N LEU A 61 -18.98 7.18 0.54
CA LEU A 61 -19.99 6.15 0.33
C LEU A 61 -21.06 6.20 1.43
N PRO A 62 -22.35 6.03 1.08
CA PRO A 62 -23.48 6.25 2.00
C PRO A 62 -23.64 5.17 3.09
N ASP A 63 -23.20 3.92 2.86
CA ASP A 63 -23.22 2.87 3.89
C ASP A 63 -21.86 2.79 4.58
N THR A 64 -21.81 3.28 5.81
CA THR A 64 -20.59 3.29 6.64
C THR A 64 -20.33 1.96 7.35
N LYS A 65 -21.28 1.00 7.30
CA LYS A 65 -21.18 -0.30 7.98
C LYS A 65 -20.63 -1.40 7.08
N ARG A 66 -21.01 -1.40 5.79
CA ARG A 66 -20.63 -2.44 4.83
C ARG A 66 -20.15 -1.82 3.53
N ILE A 67 -18.86 -1.93 3.25
CA ILE A 67 -18.27 -1.37 2.02
C ILE A 67 -18.89 -2.01 0.75
N SER A 68 -19.09 -3.33 0.76
CA SER A 68 -19.69 -4.11 -0.35
C SER A 68 -21.23 -4.17 -0.30
N GLY A 69 -21.87 -3.33 0.53
CA GLY A 69 -23.33 -3.28 0.62
C GLY A 69 -23.99 -2.80 -0.66
N ALA A 70 -25.23 -3.27 -0.94
CA ALA A 70 -26.00 -2.90 -2.12
C ALA A 70 -26.12 -1.38 -2.25
N ARG A 71 -26.38 -0.67 -1.15
CA ARG A 71 -26.50 0.80 -1.12
C ARG A 71 -25.24 1.52 -1.66
N ASN A 72 -24.05 1.04 -1.30
CA ASN A 72 -22.80 1.60 -1.81
C ASN A 72 -22.59 1.27 -3.28
N THR A 73 -22.93 0.04 -3.68
CA THR A 73 -22.82 -0.39 -5.09
C THR A 73 -23.77 0.40 -5.98
N ASP A 74 -25.03 0.58 -5.53
CA ASP A 74 -26.03 1.37 -6.26
C ASP A 74 -25.60 2.82 -6.40
N PHE A 75 -25.18 3.46 -5.30
CA PHE A 75 -24.66 4.82 -5.31
C PHE A 75 -23.50 4.98 -6.30
N LEU A 76 -22.51 4.08 -6.24
CA LEU A 76 -21.34 4.11 -7.14
C LEU A 76 -21.77 3.99 -8.60
N CYS A 77 -22.59 2.98 -8.94
CA CYS A 77 -23.03 2.74 -10.32
C CYS A 77 -23.86 3.90 -10.87
N GLU A 78 -24.82 4.42 -10.11
CA GLU A 78 -25.64 5.56 -10.54
C GLU A 78 -24.79 6.84 -10.69
N SER A 79 -23.87 7.08 -9.76
CA SER A 79 -22.98 8.24 -9.83
C SER A 79 -22.04 8.15 -11.04
N LEU A 80 -21.43 7.00 -11.33
CA LEU A 80 -20.57 6.81 -12.51
C LEU A 80 -21.33 7.06 -13.82
N LYS A 81 -22.60 6.65 -13.91
CA LYS A 81 -23.46 6.92 -15.08
C LYS A 81 -23.79 8.40 -15.21
N THR A 82 -24.30 9.01 -14.15
CA THR A 82 -24.72 10.42 -14.15
C THR A 82 -23.56 11.35 -14.51
N GLU A 83 -22.39 11.07 -13.96
CA GLU A 83 -21.17 11.83 -14.19
C GLU A 83 -20.45 11.45 -15.50
N ARG A 84 -20.94 10.47 -16.21
CA ARG A 84 -20.35 9.93 -17.45
C ARG A 84 -18.87 9.61 -17.27
N ALA A 85 -18.55 8.89 -16.19
CA ALA A 85 -17.17 8.50 -15.92
C ALA A 85 -16.65 7.57 -17.01
N ASP A 86 -15.51 7.92 -17.61
CA ASP A 86 -14.88 7.15 -18.68
C ASP A 86 -14.04 6.01 -18.13
N VAL A 87 -13.37 6.25 -16.98
CA VAL A 87 -12.47 5.29 -16.34
C VAL A 87 -12.71 5.28 -14.84
N LEU A 88 -12.74 4.08 -14.26
CA LEU A 88 -12.76 3.85 -12.80
C LEU A 88 -11.50 3.11 -12.38
N PHE A 89 -10.64 3.77 -11.60
CA PHE A 89 -9.52 3.15 -10.91
C PHE A 89 -9.95 2.64 -9.53
N ILE A 90 -9.80 1.36 -9.27
CA ILE A 90 -10.07 0.73 -7.97
C ILE A 90 -8.73 0.44 -7.30
N GLN A 91 -8.46 1.14 -6.19
CA GLN A 91 -7.17 1.11 -5.52
C GLN A 91 -7.17 0.06 -4.41
N ALA A 92 -6.56 -1.08 -4.66
CA ALA A 92 -6.32 -2.21 -3.73
C ALA A 92 -7.56 -2.76 -2.98
N THR A 93 -8.78 -2.32 -3.32
CA THR A 93 -10.00 -2.72 -2.61
C THR A 93 -10.67 -3.87 -3.32
N THR A 94 -10.61 -5.07 -2.76
CA THR A 94 -11.19 -6.30 -3.34
C THR A 94 -12.59 -6.64 -2.81
N ASP A 95 -13.01 -6.03 -1.70
CA ASP A 95 -14.34 -6.26 -1.08
C ASP A 95 -15.38 -5.28 -1.65
N ILE A 96 -15.66 -5.41 -2.95
CA ILE A 96 -16.72 -4.66 -3.67
C ILE A 96 -17.41 -5.58 -4.68
N ALA A 97 -18.56 -5.15 -5.18
CA ALA A 97 -19.39 -5.93 -6.12
C ALA A 97 -18.94 -5.74 -7.58
N PHE A 98 -17.76 -6.26 -7.95
CA PHE A 98 -17.17 -6.09 -9.29
C PHE A 98 -18.12 -6.47 -10.43
N GLU A 99 -18.85 -7.58 -10.31
CA GLU A 99 -19.80 -8.05 -11.33
C GLU A 99 -20.92 -7.03 -11.58
N GLN A 100 -21.46 -6.46 -10.52
CA GLN A 100 -22.52 -5.46 -10.62
C GLN A 100 -22.00 -4.15 -11.21
N ILE A 101 -20.80 -3.72 -10.79
CA ILE A 101 -20.18 -2.52 -11.36
C ILE A 101 -19.90 -2.75 -12.85
N ARG A 102 -19.38 -3.91 -13.24
CA ARG A 102 -19.09 -4.26 -14.65
C ARG A 102 -20.33 -4.25 -15.53
N THR A 103 -21.44 -4.78 -15.04
CA THR A 103 -22.68 -4.88 -15.84
C THR A 103 -23.48 -3.58 -15.87
N ARG A 104 -23.32 -2.72 -14.88
CA ARG A 104 -24.14 -1.52 -14.70
C ARG A 104 -23.46 -0.22 -15.14
N THR A 105 -22.17 -0.25 -15.52
CA THR A 105 -21.45 0.95 -15.97
C THR A 105 -20.76 0.73 -17.32
N THR A 106 -20.54 1.81 -18.05
CA THR A 106 -19.77 1.81 -19.30
C THR A 106 -18.31 2.21 -19.08
N ALA A 107 -17.94 2.63 -17.86
CA ALA A 107 -16.60 3.03 -17.51
C ALA A 107 -15.61 1.86 -17.67
N LYS A 108 -14.43 2.15 -18.18
CA LYS A 108 -13.31 1.18 -18.17
C LYS A 108 -12.83 0.99 -16.73
N ILE A 109 -12.81 -0.26 -16.28
CA ILE A 109 -12.46 -0.60 -14.90
C ILE A 109 -11.00 -1.03 -14.85
N ILE A 110 -10.20 -0.34 -14.04
CA ILE A 110 -8.79 -0.65 -13.80
C ILE A 110 -8.63 -0.94 -12.31
N PHE A 111 -8.19 -2.15 -11.99
CA PHE A 111 -7.84 -2.51 -10.61
C PHE A 111 -6.32 -2.39 -10.43
N CYS A 112 -5.88 -1.68 -9.39
CA CYS A 112 -4.47 -1.51 -9.06
C CYS A 112 -4.13 -2.25 -7.76
N LEU A 113 -3.23 -3.22 -7.84
CA LEU A 113 -2.72 -3.95 -6.68
C LEU A 113 -1.49 -3.22 -6.12
N HIS A 114 -1.66 -2.51 -5.01
CA HIS A 114 -0.61 -1.71 -4.40
C HIS A 114 0.28 -2.46 -3.41
N ASN A 115 0.37 -3.78 -3.56
CA ASN A 115 1.20 -4.63 -2.71
C ASN A 115 1.77 -5.80 -3.50
N THR A 116 2.66 -6.58 -2.87
CA THR A 116 3.07 -7.87 -3.44
C THR A 116 1.86 -8.78 -3.61
N PRO A 117 1.77 -9.57 -4.68
CA PRO A 117 0.67 -10.51 -4.86
C PRO A 117 0.55 -11.48 -3.69
N PHE A 118 -0.69 -11.81 -3.30
CA PHE A 118 -0.99 -12.72 -2.20
C PHE A 118 -0.41 -12.31 -0.83
N TRP A 119 -0.11 -11.03 -0.63
CA TRP A 119 0.38 -10.49 0.64
C TRP A 119 -0.53 -10.85 1.83
N GLU A 120 -1.83 -10.96 1.62
CA GLU A 120 -2.81 -11.33 2.65
C GLU A 120 -2.58 -12.75 3.14
N VAL A 121 -2.20 -13.66 2.25
CA VAL A 121 -1.86 -15.05 2.60
C VAL A 121 -0.64 -15.06 3.51
N TYR A 122 0.38 -14.28 3.15
CA TYR A 122 1.57 -14.12 3.97
C TYR A 122 1.23 -13.53 5.34
N ASP A 123 0.49 -12.42 5.37
CA ASP A 123 0.09 -11.75 6.63
C ASP A 123 -0.67 -12.71 7.54
N LEU A 124 -1.71 -13.37 7.02
CA LEU A 124 -2.52 -14.32 7.80
C LEU A 124 -1.72 -15.52 8.31
N LYS A 125 -0.76 -16.04 7.56
CA LYS A 125 0.10 -17.15 8.01
C LYS A 125 1.10 -16.75 9.10
N HIS A 126 1.54 -15.51 9.11
CA HIS A 126 2.61 -15.03 10.01
C HIS A 126 2.11 -14.13 11.14
N LYS A 127 0.87 -13.65 11.07
CA LYS A 127 0.24 -12.82 12.10
C LYS A 127 0.29 -13.48 13.48
N LYS A 128 0.59 -12.71 14.51
CA LYS A 128 0.57 -13.18 15.91
C LYS A 128 -0.84 -13.15 16.45
N SER A 129 -1.15 -14.08 17.34
CA SER A 129 -2.46 -14.11 18.02
C SER A 129 -2.75 -12.83 18.80
N SER A 130 -1.71 -12.14 19.28
CA SER A 130 -1.80 -10.85 19.98
C SER A 130 -2.24 -9.70 19.06
N GLU A 131 -2.05 -9.82 17.76
CA GLU A 131 -2.39 -8.82 16.74
C GLU A 131 -3.83 -8.95 16.22
N ILE A 132 -4.56 -9.95 16.72
CA ILE A 132 -5.99 -10.11 16.43
C ILE A 132 -6.78 -9.14 17.31
N PRO A 133 -7.64 -8.27 16.74
CA PRO A 133 -8.43 -7.31 17.51
C PRO A 133 -9.21 -7.99 18.64
N ARG A 134 -9.18 -7.39 19.84
CA ARG A 134 -10.04 -7.81 20.93
C ARG A 134 -11.52 -7.61 20.57
N PRO A 135 -12.48 -8.51 20.92
CA PRO A 135 -12.78 -8.67 22.34
C PRO A 135 -12.74 -10.10 22.88
N ILE A 136 -12.39 -11.15 22.15
CA ILE A 136 -12.65 -12.50 22.63
C ILE A 136 -11.35 -13.30 22.72
N LEU A 137 -10.95 -13.65 23.94
CA LEU A 137 -9.83 -14.58 24.24
C LEU A 137 -9.98 -15.90 23.45
N THR A 138 -11.22 -16.39 23.33
CA THR A 138 -11.59 -17.57 22.53
C THR A 138 -11.20 -17.45 21.06
N ARG A 139 -11.38 -16.30 20.41
CA ARG A 139 -10.96 -16.11 19.00
C ARG A 139 -9.45 -16.13 18.82
N ARG A 140 -8.69 -15.66 19.81
CA ARG A 140 -7.21 -15.72 19.77
C ARG A 140 -6.72 -17.15 19.92
N LEU A 141 -7.33 -17.91 20.83
CA LEU A 141 -7.04 -19.33 21.02
C LEU A 141 -7.46 -20.14 19.78
N GLU A 142 -8.65 -19.92 19.27
CA GLU A 142 -9.13 -20.54 18.02
C GLU A 142 -8.15 -20.26 16.85
N TYR A 143 -7.74 -19.01 16.69
CA TYR A 143 -6.77 -18.66 15.66
C TYR A 143 -5.44 -19.35 15.86
N ALA A 144 -4.89 -19.32 17.07
CA ALA A 144 -3.57 -19.89 17.39
C ALA A 144 -3.54 -21.42 17.23
N LEU A 145 -4.60 -22.10 17.68
CA LEU A 145 -4.65 -23.55 17.79
C LEU A 145 -5.24 -24.23 16.54
N LEU A 146 -6.20 -23.59 15.88
CA LEU A 146 -6.92 -24.22 14.75
C LEU A 146 -6.63 -23.53 13.41
N ARG A 147 -6.86 -22.21 13.30
CA ARG A 147 -6.78 -21.52 12.01
C ARG A 147 -5.37 -21.38 11.49
N LYS A 148 -4.44 -20.95 12.33
CA LYS A 148 -3.06 -20.72 11.92
C LYS A 148 -2.33 -22.00 11.52
N PRO A 149 -2.42 -23.14 12.24
CA PRO A 149 -1.93 -24.42 11.77
C PRO A 149 -2.60 -24.86 10.46
N ALA A 150 -3.93 -24.75 10.35
CA ALA A 150 -4.65 -25.09 9.12
C ALA A 150 -4.18 -24.25 7.93
N TYR A 151 -3.96 -22.94 8.08
CA TYR A 151 -3.43 -22.08 7.03
C TYR A 151 -2.02 -22.43 6.58
N ARG A 152 -1.21 -23.05 7.46
CA ARG A 152 0.14 -23.49 7.15
C ARG A 152 0.19 -24.88 6.49
N LEU A 153 -0.73 -25.76 6.89
CA LEU A 153 -0.75 -27.16 6.45
C LEU A 153 -1.61 -27.40 5.19
N THR A 154 -2.54 -26.51 4.91
CA THR A 154 -3.45 -26.64 3.76
C THR A 154 -3.28 -25.47 2.78
N ARG A 155 -3.67 -25.67 1.53
CA ARG A 155 -3.70 -24.60 0.50
C ARG A 155 -5.04 -23.86 0.45
N LYS A 156 -5.94 -24.07 1.42
CA LYS A 156 -7.28 -23.45 1.40
C LYS A 156 -7.23 -21.93 1.39
N LEU A 157 -6.25 -21.33 2.05
CA LEU A 157 -6.08 -19.88 2.08
C LEU A 157 -5.63 -19.36 0.72
N GLU A 158 -4.63 -19.99 0.10
CA GLU A 158 -4.17 -19.66 -1.23
C GLU A 158 -5.27 -19.82 -2.27
N GLN A 159 -6.05 -20.91 -2.21
CA GLN A 159 -7.19 -21.13 -3.11
C GLN A 159 -8.25 -20.06 -2.96
N ARG A 160 -8.58 -19.67 -1.72
CA ARG A 160 -9.52 -18.58 -1.46
C ARG A 160 -9.08 -17.26 -2.09
N TYR A 161 -7.82 -16.88 -1.93
CA TYR A 161 -7.29 -15.63 -2.51
C TYR A 161 -7.10 -15.74 -4.03
N ALA A 162 -6.73 -16.91 -4.55
CA ALA A 162 -6.71 -17.15 -5.99
C ALA A 162 -8.10 -16.95 -6.61
N GLN A 163 -9.15 -17.53 -6.02
CA GLN A 163 -10.54 -17.31 -6.45
C GLN A 163 -10.92 -15.83 -6.44
N LEU A 164 -10.57 -15.12 -5.35
CA LEU A 164 -10.84 -13.69 -5.22
C LEU A 164 -10.16 -12.89 -6.33
N TYR A 165 -8.86 -13.13 -6.57
CA TYR A 165 -8.10 -12.40 -7.58
C TYR A 165 -8.55 -12.75 -9.01
N ILE A 166 -8.88 -14.02 -9.31
CA ILE A 166 -9.46 -14.41 -10.60
C ILE A 166 -10.80 -13.72 -10.80
N ARG A 167 -11.65 -13.67 -9.76
CA ARG A 167 -12.92 -12.93 -9.80
C ARG A 167 -12.72 -11.46 -10.14
N VAL A 168 -11.76 -10.78 -9.49
CA VAL A 168 -11.43 -9.39 -9.80
C VAL A 168 -10.99 -9.26 -11.26
N LEU A 169 -9.99 -10.07 -11.66
CA LEU A 169 -9.40 -10.02 -13.01
C LEU A 169 -10.43 -10.27 -14.12
N SER A 170 -11.41 -11.15 -13.87
CA SER A 170 -12.48 -11.44 -14.84
C SER A 170 -13.47 -10.29 -15.02
N ASN A 171 -13.55 -9.36 -14.07
CA ASN A 171 -14.53 -8.28 -14.05
C ASN A 171 -13.93 -6.87 -14.31
N VAL A 172 -12.63 -6.78 -14.62
CA VAL A 172 -11.95 -5.52 -14.92
C VAL A 172 -11.39 -5.51 -16.34
N ASP A 173 -11.18 -4.33 -16.91
CA ASP A 173 -10.52 -4.19 -18.23
C ASP A 173 -9.00 -4.34 -18.11
N ARG A 174 -8.41 -3.92 -16.97
CA ARG A 174 -7.00 -4.12 -16.63
C ARG A 174 -6.85 -4.39 -15.13
N PHE A 175 -5.97 -5.33 -14.83
CA PHE A 175 -5.46 -5.60 -13.49
C PHE A 175 -4.00 -5.20 -13.46
N VAL A 176 -3.67 -4.18 -12.71
CA VAL A 176 -2.33 -3.57 -12.68
C VAL A 176 -1.56 -4.06 -11.46
N THR A 177 -0.41 -4.68 -11.70
CA THR A 177 0.63 -4.91 -10.71
C THR A 177 1.69 -3.81 -10.78
N LEU A 178 2.56 -3.72 -9.78
CA LEU A 178 3.50 -2.61 -9.67
C LEU A 178 4.82 -2.81 -10.45
N CYS A 179 5.06 -4.04 -10.93
CA CYS A 179 6.19 -4.34 -11.81
C CYS A 179 5.97 -5.68 -12.54
N PRO A 180 6.73 -5.95 -13.62
CA PRO A 180 6.64 -7.22 -14.34
C PRO A 180 6.85 -8.45 -13.45
N GLY A 181 7.84 -8.40 -12.55
CA GLY A 181 8.10 -9.47 -11.59
C GLY A 181 6.89 -9.81 -10.71
N TYR A 182 6.07 -8.83 -10.36
CA TYR A 182 4.82 -9.08 -9.63
C TYR A 182 3.73 -9.70 -10.51
N SER A 183 3.69 -9.40 -11.79
CA SER A 183 2.78 -10.13 -12.70
C SER A 183 3.14 -11.61 -12.77
N ASP A 184 4.43 -11.93 -12.86
CA ASP A 184 4.93 -13.31 -12.87
C ASP A 184 4.69 -14.02 -11.52
N GLU A 185 4.88 -13.30 -10.40
CA GLU A 185 4.55 -13.83 -9.06
C GLU A 185 3.05 -14.10 -8.93
N PHE A 186 2.20 -13.20 -9.40
CA PHE A 186 0.75 -13.35 -9.38
C PHE A 186 0.31 -14.63 -10.09
N GLU A 187 0.78 -14.84 -11.32
CA GLU A 187 0.50 -16.07 -12.08
C GLU A 187 1.01 -17.32 -11.37
N ARG A 188 2.23 -17.27 -10.88
CA ARG A 188 2.85 -18.38 -10.17
C ARG A 188 2.06 -18.77 -8.92
N GLU A 189 1.60 -17.79 -8.13
CA GLU A 189 0.83 -18.05 -6.92
C GLU A 189 -0.58 -18.57 -7.22
N ILE A 190 -1.24 -18.10 -8.29
CA ILE A 190 -2.50 -18.70 -8.76
C ILE A 190 -2.29 -20.18 -9.11
N ARG A 191 -1.29 -20.51 -9.91
CA ARG A 191 -0.99 -21.90 -10.28
C ARG A 191 -0.63 -22.76 -9.06
N ARG A 192 0.18 -22.23 -8.15
CA ARG A 192 0.57 -22.91 -6.90
C ARG A 192 -0.59 -23.14 -5.94
N SER A 193 -1.66 -22.36 -6.02
CA SER A 193 -2.83 -22.56 -5.17
C SER A 193 -3.46 -23.95 -5.37
N GLY A 194 -3.26 -24.54 -6.55
CA GLY A 194 -3.86 -25.82 -6.93
C GLY A 194 -5.38 -25.71 -7.12
N LEU A 195 -5.89 -24.52 -7.45
CA LEU A 195 -7.29 -24.30 -7.76
C LEU A 195 -7.62 -24.95 -9.11
N PRO A 196 -8.57 -25.90 -9.20
CA PRO A 196 -8.99 -26.49 -10.46
C PRO A 196 -9.60 -25.43 -11.38
N GLY A 197 -9.33 -25.53 -12.71
CA GLY A 197 -9.91 -24.63 -13.70
C GLY A 197 -9.50 -23.15 -13.52
N CYS A 198 -8.27 -22.90 -13.07
CA CYS A 198 -7.76 -21.57 -12.78
C CYS A 198 -7.36 -20.80 -14.06
N ASP A 199 -8.13 -20.91 -15.14
CA ASP A 199 -7.96 -20.07 -16.30
C ASP A 199 -8.41 -18.64 -15.98
N PHE A 200 -7.60 -17.70 -16.38
CA PHE A 200 -7.90 -16.28 -16.21
C PHE A 200 -7.42 -15.47 -17.43
N PRO A 201 -8.06 -14.34 -17.73
CA PRO A 201 -7.73 -13.52 -18.89
C PRO A 201 -6.38 -12.81 -18.68
N ARG A 202 -5.28 -13.50 -19.00
CA ARG A 202 -3.90 -12.99 -18.81
C ARG A 202 -3.65 -11.68 -19.54
N GLU A 203 -4.30 -11.45 -20.68
CA GLU A 203 -4.21 -10.23 -21.47
C GLU A 203 -4.69 -8.98 -20.72
N ARG A 204 -5.44 -9.15 -19.63
CA ARG A 204 -5.87 -8.06 -18.74
C ARG A 204 -4.84 -7.73 -17.65
N LEU A 205 -3.91 -8.67 -17.39
CA LEU A 205 -2.84 -8.44 -16.41
C LEU A 205 -1.76 -7.56 -17.05
N THR A 206 -1.39 -6.49 -16.39
CA THR A 206 -0.36 -5.56 -16.84
C THR A 206 0.46 -5.05 -15.66
N ALA A 207 1.65 -4.53 -15.92
CA ALA A 207 2.51 -3.94 -14.92
C ALA A 207 2.68 -2.43 -15.16
N MET A 208 2.61 -1.63 -14.08
CA MET A 208 2.87 -0.19 -14.13
C MET A 208 3.47 0.27 -12.81
N LEU A 209 4.61 0.92 -12.88
CA LEU A 209 5.26 1.52 -11.71
C LEU A 209 4.42 2.66 -11.13
N ASN A 210 4.53 2.87 -9.82
CA ASN A 210 3.91 4.02 -9.17
C ASN A 210 4.48 5.33 -9.74
N PRO A 211 3.63 6.28 -10.15
CA PRO A 211 4.09 7.56 -10.63
C PRO A 211 4.66 8.41 -9.49
N MET A 212 5.82 9.00 -9.75
CA MET A 212 6.42 10.01 -8.90
C MET A 212 6.29 11.37 -9.56
N LEU A 213 5.92 12.39 -8.78
CA LEU A 213 5.97 13.76 -9.29
C LEU A 213 7.43 14.22 -9.33
N PRO A 214 7.84 14.93 -10.39
CA PRO A 214 9.17 15.52 -10.44
C PRO A 214 9.39 16.47 -9.28
N THR A 215 10.53 16.42 -8.63
CA THR A 215 10.93 17.43 -7.64
C THR A 215 11.34 18.70 -8.36
N GLN A 216 10.93 19.85 -7.83
CA GLN A 216 11.27 21.15 -8.45
C GLN A 216 12.74 21.52 -8.30
N GLU A 217 13.47 20.91 -7.35
CA GLU A 217 14.90 21.14 -7.15
C GLU A 217 15.63 19.83 -6.82
N PRO A 218 16.64 19.44 -7.60
CA PRO A 218 17.57 18.41 -7.16
C PRO A 218 18.33 18.93 -5.93
N ALA A 219 18.46 18.07 -4.93
CA ALA A 219 19.03 18.44 -3.64
C ALA A 219 20.49 18.89 -3.76
N LYS A 220 20.75 20.18 -3.71
CA LYS A 220 22.07 20.77 -3.47
C LYS A 220 22.45 20.75 -1.96
N THR A 221 21.56 20.21 -1.11
CA THR A 221 21.79 20.15 0.34
C THR A 221 22.90 19.12 0.64
N PRO A 222 23.96 19.49 1.34
CA PRO A 222 24.96 18.51 1.78
C PRO A 222 24.29 17.40 2.61
N LYS A 223 24.65 16.15 2.30
CA LYS A 223 24.14 15.00 3.05
C LYS A 223 24.77 14.92 4.42
N GLU A 224 23.93 14.65 5.42
CA GLU A 224 24.35 14.34 6.77
C GLU A 224 24.54 12.83 6.93
N LYS A 225 25.33 12.41 7.90
CA LYS A 225 25.54 11.01 8.25
C LYS A 225 24.29 10.42 8.96
N ILE A 226 23.18 10.38 8.21
CA ILE A 226 21.87 9.91 8.64
C ILE A 226 21.48 8.67 7.87
N VAL A 227 21.10 7.62 8.61
CA VAL A 227 20.32 6.50 8.12
C VAL A 227 18.86 6.78 8.47
N LEU A 228 18.02 6.94 7.47
CA LEU A 228 16.61 7.31 7.62
C LEU A 228 15.70 6.08 7.42
N TYR A 229 14.73 5.92 8.28
CA TYR A 229 13.53 5.13 8.04
C TYR A 229 12.33 6.08 7.95
N ALA A 230 11.47 5.90 6.93
CA ALA A 230 10.22 6.66 6.82
C ALA A 230 9.05 5.71 6.50
N GLY A 231 8.05 5.67 7.38
CA GLY A 231 6.87 4.85 7.16
C GLY A 231 6.10 4.48 8.42
N ARG A 232 4.96 3.80 8.22
CA ARG A 232 4.09 3.35 9.32
C ARG A 232 4.78 2.27 10.17
N PHE A 233 4.57 2.30 11.49
CA PHE A 233 5.10 1.28 12.41
C PHE A 233 4.16 0.09 12.49
N GLN A 234 4.46 -0.94 11.68
CA GLN A 234 3.64 -2.14 11.53
C GLN A 234 4.52 -3.40 11.51
N ARG A 235 4.42 -4.22 12.55
CA ARG A 235 5.36 -5.32 12.85
C ARG A 235 5.44 -6.39 11.78
N CYS A 236 4.31 -6.94 11.38
CA CYS A 236 4.29 -8.03 10.39
C CYS A 236 4.82 -7.58 9.04
N HIS A 237 4.66 -6.31 8.73
CA HIS A 237 4.97 -5.72 7.43
C HIS A 237 6.36 -5.05 7.45
N LYS A 238 6.52 -3.98 8.21
CA LYS A 238 7.68 -3.06 8.12
C LYS A 238 8.92 -3.52 8.88
N ARG A 239 8.77 -4.34 9.93
CA ARG A 239 9.87 -4.97 10.65
C ARG A 239 10.97 -4.02 11.13
N ILE A 240 10.62 -2.85 11.65
CA ILE A 240 11.56 -1.86 12.21
C ILE A 240 12.38 -2.48 13.35
N ASP A 241 11.84 -3.48 14.04
CA ASP A 241 12.54 -4.27 15.05
C ASP A 241 13.87 -4.88 14.53
N ARG A 242 13.95 -5.19 13.22
CA ARG A 242 15.21 -5.66 12.57
C ARG A 242 16.19 -4.50 12.39
N LEU A 243 15.69 -3.34 11.96
CA LEU A 243 16.55 -2.16 11.78
C LEU A 243 17.23 -1.75 13.07
N LEU A 244 16.50 -1.76 14.21
CA LEU A 244 17.08 -1.50 15.53
C LEU A 244 18.21 -2.48 15.90
N LYS A 245 18.05 -3.77 15.57
CA LYS A 245 19.09 -4.80 15.80
C LYS A 245 20.30 -4.62 14.89
N ILE A 246 20.07 -4.23 13.63
CA ILE A 246 21.16 -3.92 12.69
C ILE A 246 21.92 -2.70 13.21
N TRP A 247 21.19 -1.63 13.58
CA TRP A 247 21.78 -0.41 14.09
C TRP A 247 22.66 -0.67 15.31
N LYS A 248 22.21 -1.52 16.24
CA LYS A 248 23.01 -1.93 17.42
C LYS A 248 24.39 -2.49 17.05
N ARG A 249 24.52 -3.18 15.93
CA ARG A 249 25.78 -3.80 15.49
C ARG A 249 26.76 -2.81 14.92
N ILE A 250 26.27 -1.73 14.31
CA ILE A 250 27.11 -0.78 13.56
C ILE A 250 27.31 0.56 14.28
N GLU A 251 26.44 0.90 15.23
CA GLU A 251 26.42 2.19 15.92
C GLU A 251 27.76 2.55 16.60
N GLN A 252 28.40 1.59 17.27
CA GLN A 252 29.66 1.83 18.00
C GLN A 252 30.85 2.07 17.08
N GLN A 253 30.86 1.42 15.91
CA GLN A 253 31.92 1.55 14.91
C GLN A 253 31.76 2.81 14.04
N ASN A 254 30.58 3.46 14.12
CA ASN A 254 30.24 4.62 13.31
C ASN A 254 29.70 5.76 14.20
N PRO A 255 30.53 6.35 15.07
CA PRO A 255 30.09 7.29 16.09
C PRO A 255 29.50 8.60 15.54
N GLU A 256 29.80 8.96 14.32
CA GLU A 256 29.28 10.15 13.63
C GLU A 256 27.93 9.94 12.96
N TRP A 257 27.47 8.68 12.81
CA TRP A 257 26.20 8.35 12.19
C TRP A 257 25.05 8.29 13.20
N ARG A 258 23.85 8.62 12.76
CA ARG A 258 22.63 8.49 13.54
C ARG A 258 21.52 7.82 12.75
N LEU A 259 20.65 7.10 13.43
CA LEU A 259 19.44 6.51 12.89
C LEU A 259 18.26 7.44 13.21
N VAL A 260 17.55 7.89 12.18
CA VAL A 260 16.33 8.71 12.32
C VAL A 260 15.14 7.88 11.83
N ILE A 261 14.12 7.74 12.68
CA ILE A 261 12.90 6.98 12.39
C ILE A 261 11.72 7.95 12.34
N VAL A 262 11.21 8.17 11.13
CA VAL A 262 10.06 9.03 10.85
C VAL A 262 8.82 8.17 10.65
N GLY A 263 7.74 8.53 11.31
CA GLY A 263 6.46 7.85 11.24
C GLY A 263 5.87 7.55 12.60
N ASP A 264 4.74 6.85 12.59
CA ASP A 264 4.03 6.41 13.79
C ASP A 264 3.25 5.12 13.52
N GLY A 265 2.69 4.52 14.57
CA GLY A 265 1.85 3.34 14.51
C GLY A 265 1.78 2.58 15.82
N GLU A 266 0.98 1.52 15.83
CA GLU A 266 0.67 0.74 17.04
C GLU A 266 1.91 0.20 17.79
N GLU A 267 3.05 0.08 17.08
CA GLU A 267 4.28 -0.50 17.63
C GLU A 267 5.25 0.53 18.21
N ARG A 268 4.95 1.81 18.15
CA ARG A 268 5.87 2.87 18.61
C ARG A 268 6.42 2.59 20.00
N GLY A 269 5.54 2.33 20.98
CA GLY A 269 5.96 2.07 22.35
C GLY A 269 6.85 0.82 22.50
N ASP A 270 6.60 -0.23 21.71
CA ASP A 270 7.42 -1.44 21.75
C ASP A 270 8.80 -1.22 21.10
N LEU A 271 8.86 -0.45 20.01
CA LEU A 271 10.11 -0.10 19.33
C LEU A 271 11.00 0.80 20.21
N GLU A 272 10.42 1.80 20.86
CA GLU A 272 11.13 2.65 21.81
C GLU A 272 11.65 1.84 23.03
N LYS A 273 10.82 0.92 23.58
CA LYS A 273 11.27 -0.02 24.64
C LYS A 273 12.42 -0.91 24.14
N GLN A 274 12.35 -1.38 22.90
CA GLN A 274 13.41 -2.19 22.29
C GLN A 274 14.70 -1.38 22.14
N ALA A 275 14.63 -0.13 21.65
CA ALA A 275 15.78 0.75 21.51
C ALA A 275 16.47 0.98 22.86
N ARG A 276 15.70 1.26 23.92
CA ARG A 276 16.23 1.38 25.30
C ARG A 276 16.89 0.08 25.79
N ARG A 277 16.27 -1.07 25.56
CA ARG A 277 16.80 -2.39 25.93
C ARG A 277 18.11 -2.71 25.21
N LEU A 278 18.22 -2.31 23.94
CA LEU A 278 19.43 -2.44 23.14
C LEU A 278 20.48 -1.39 23.50
N LYS A 279 20.16 -0.41 24.38
CA LYS A 279 21.04 0.70 24.79
C LYS A 279 21.55 1.49 23.58
N LEU A 280 20.65 1.77 22.60
CA LEU A 280 20.98 2.63 21.47
C LEU A 280 21.11 4.08 21.92
N GLN A 281 22.16 4.77 21.47
CA GLN A 281 22.48 6.14 21.87
C GLN A 281 22.17 7.16 20.78
N ARG A 282 22.42 6.81 19.51
CA ARG A 282 22.28 7.69 18.37
C ARG A 282 21.07 7.31 17.50
N ILE A 283 19.91 7.30 18.15
CA ILE A 283 18.62 7.05 17.52
C ILE A 283 17.64 8.16 17.87
N GLU A 284 16.87 8.59 16.88
CA GLU A 284 15.81 9.57 17.02
C GLU A 284 14.50 8.99 16.50
N PHE A 285 13.42 9.06 17.27
CA PHE A 285 12.05 8.81 16.85
C PHE A 285 11.36 10.15 16.60
N ALA A 286 11.36 10.62 15.35
CA ALA A 286 10.84 11.93 14.96
C ALA A 286 9.31 12.02 14.96
N GLY A 287 8.62 10.89 15.14
CA GLY A 287 7.15 10.82 15.11
C GLY A 287 6.57 10.95 13.70
N TYR A 288 5.24 11.08 13.63
CA TYR A 288 4.57 11.33 12.38
C TYR A 288 4.92 12.72 11.84
N GLN A 289 5.29 12.77 10.56
CA GLN A 289 5.56 14.01 9.83
C GLN A 289 4.65 14.07 8.62
N TYR A 290 3.99 15.21 8.44
CA TYR A 290 3.18 15.44 7.24
C TYR A 290 4.06 15.59 6.00
N ASP A 291 5.18 16.29 6.13
CA ASP A 291 6.20 16.44 5.10
C ASP A 291 7.51 15.77 5.54
N VAL A 292 7.88 14.70 4.85
CA VAL A 292 9.11 13.94 5.09
C VAL A 292 10.28 14.48 4.25
N THR A 293 10.02 15.38 3.31
CA THR A 293 11.02 15.94 2.39
C THR A 293 12.28 16.49 3.10
N PRO A 294 12.18 17.25 4.21
CA PRO A 294 13.37 17.74 4.91
C PRO A 294 14.29 16.62 5.42
N PHE A 295 13.72 15.46 5.79
CA PHE A 295 14.50 14.30 6.22
C PHE A 295 15.18 13.62 5.03
N TYR A 296 14.49 13.44 3.90
CA TYR A 296 15.09 12.88 2.68
C TYR A 296 16.24 13.74 2.15
N ARG A 297 16.10 15.07 2.18
CA ARG A 297 17.15 16.00 1.74
C ARG A 297 18.45 15.83 2.53
N ARG A 298 18.35 15.63 3.83
CA ARG A 298 19.49 15.51 4.75
C ARG A 298 20.09 14.10 4.79
N ALA A 299 19.27 13.06 4.69
CA ALA A 299 19.69 11.68 4.84
C ALA A 299 20.66 11.22 3.73
N THR A 300 21.72 10.50 4.10
CA THR A 300 22.59 9.80 3.16
C THR A 300 21.95 8.49 2.71
N PHE A 301 21.35 7.74 3.64
CA PHE A 301 20.70 6.47 3.34
C PHE A 301 19.22 6.52 3.74
N VAL A 302 18.38 5.86 2.95
CA VAL A 302 17.01 5.54 3.32
C VAL A 302 16.85 4.02 3.36
N CYS A 303 16.40 3.48 4.51
CA CYS A 303 16.42 2.05 4.79
C CYS A 303 15.04 1.46 5.00
N LEU A 304 14.80 0.26 4.45
CA LEU A 304 13.65 -0.58 4.77
C LEU A 304 14.09 -2.00 5.15
N THR A 305 13.41 -2.55 6.16
CA THR A 305 13.61 -3.93 6.62
C THR A 305 12.33 -4.76 6.53
N SER A 306 11.43 -4.35 5.65
CA SER A 306 10.08 -4.93 5.46
C SER A 306 10.13 -6.40 5.05
N ASN A 307 9.09 -7.15 5.42
CA ASN A 307 8.90 -8.53 4.94
C ASN A 307 8.38 -8.54 3.51
N PHE A 308 7.52 -7.61 3.16
CA PHE A 308 6.93 -7.43 1.84
C PHE A 308 6.53 -5.96 1.64
N GLU A 309 6.55 -5.51 0.42
CA GLU A 309 6.09 -4.19 -0.04
C GLU A 309 5.48 -4.35 -1.42
N GLY A 310 4.68 -3.37 -1.82
CA GLY A 310 4.40 -3.18 -3.23
C GLY A 310 5.61 -2.55 -3.92
N LEU A 311 5.53 -1.26 -4.16
CA LEU A 311 6.67 -0.43 -4.59
C LEU A 311 6.88 0.63 -3.50
N PRO A 312 7.94 0.52 -2.68
CA PRO A 312 8.09 1.35 -1.50
C PRO A 312 8.37 2.81 -1.85
N MET A 313 7.34 3.65 -1.79
CA MET A 313 7.40 5.08 -2.12
C MET A 313 8.53 5.80 -1.36
N CYS A 314 8.74 5.50 -0.09
CA CYS A 314 9.78 6.17 0.71
C CYS A 314 11.21 5.94 0.19
N LEU A 315 11.52 4.81 -0.45
CA LEU A 315 12.80 4.62 -1.12
C LEU A 315 12.90 5.48 -2.38
N MET A 316 11.85 5.48 -3.20
CA MET A 316 11.78 6.30 -4.43
C MET A 316 11.83 7.80 -4.10
N GLU A 317 11.08 8.23 -3.09
CA GLU A 317 11.12 9.61 -2.57
C GLU A 317 12.53 9.97 -2.08
N GLY A 318 13.17 9.09 -1.30
CA GLY A 318 14.55 9.29 -0.85
C GLY A 318 15.53 9.47 -2.01
N GLN A 319 15.42 8.63 -3.06
CA GLN A 319 16.26 8.72 -4.26
C GLN A 319 16.07 10.05 -5.01
N GLN A 320 14.84 10.56 -5.10
CA GLN A 320 14.57 11.88 -5.70
C GLN A 320 15.36 13.01 -5.03
N TYR A 321 15.65 12.86 -3.74
CA TYR A 321 16.45 13.82 -2.96
C TYR A 321 17.90 13.36 -2.77
N GLY A 322 18.37 12.35 -3.54
CA GLY A 322 19.75 11.88 -3.52
C GLY A 322 20.13 11.03 -2.31
N ALA A 323 19.17 10.46 -1.58
CA ALA A 323 19.48 9.44 -0.58
C ALA A 323 19.65 8.07 -1.23
N ILE A 324 20.57 7.27 -0.74
CA ILE A 324 20.88 5.94 -1.25
C ILE A 324 19.89 4.95 -0.62
N PRO A 325 19.08 4.20 -1.42
CA PRO A 325 18.17 3.22 -0.90
C PRO A 325 18.92 1.97 -0.40
N VAL A 326 18.47 1.44 0.74
CA VAL A 326 18.99 0.20 1.33
C VAL A 326 17.82 -0.68 1.77
N SER A 327 17.72 -1.87 1.24
CA SER A 327 16.65 -2.82 1.60
C SER A 327 17.12 -4.26 1.48
N PHE A 328 16.37 -5.19 2.08
CA PHE A 328 16.53 -6.60 1.77
C PHE A 328 15.98 -6.91 0.37
N ASP A 329 16.67 -7.73 -0.41
CA ASP A 329 16.17 -8.29 -1.67
C ASP A 329 15.14 -9.41 -1.37
N SER A 330 13.96 -9.02 -0.89
CA SER A 330 12.94 -9.95 -0.40
C SER A 330 11.66 -9.95 -1.23
N TYR A 331 11.53 -9.06 -2.21
CA TYR A 331 10.35 -8.93 -3.07
C TYR A 331 10.68 -8.22 -4.40
N SER A 332 9.92 -8.56 -5.47
CA SER A 332 10.24 -8.09 -6.83
C SER A 332 10.26 -6.56 -6.99
N GLY A 333 9.38 -5.84 -6.29
CA GLY A 333 9.33 -4.37 -6.38
C GLY A 333 10.59 -3.66 -5.91
N ILE A 334 11.46 -4.29 -5.09
CA ILE A 334 12.70 -3.66 -4.67
C ILE A 334 13.72 -3.63 -5.81
N ARG A 335 13.76 -4.64 -6.65
CA ARG A 335 14.67 -4.75 -7.80
C ARG A 335 14.40 -3.72 -8.89
N GLU A 336 13.21 -3.13 -8.89
CA GLU A 336 12.85 -2.04 -9.81
C GLU A 336 13.36 -0.67 -9.31
N ILE A 337 13.78 -0.59 -8.05
CA ILE A 337 14.19 0.67 -7.41
C ILE A 337 15.71 0.71 -7.18
N THR A 338 16.29 -0.45 -6.89
CA THR A 338 17.73 -0.60 -6.58
C THR A 338 18.44 -1.31 -7.74
#